data_3457a65b8a855ceb2e5920cba6a1205d
#
_entry.id   3457a65b8a855ceb2e5920cba6a1205d
#
_cell.length_a   1.000
_cell.length_b   1.000
_cell.length_c   1.000
_cell.angle_alpha   90.00
_cell.angle_beta   90.00
_cell.angle_gamma   90.00
#
_symmetry.space_group_name_H-M   'P 1'
#
loop_
_entity.id
_entity.type
_entity.pdbx_description
1 polymer ?
#
loop_
_entity_poly.entity_id
_entity_poly.type
_entity_poly.pdbx_seq_one_letter_code
_entity_poly.pdbx_strand_id
1 'polypeptide(L)'
;MTSLKGKRAIISGGSRGIGLAMAKRLAAEGGSVAILAKTAEPHPKLPGTIYTAAEEIEAVGGKALPIVTDVRDENQVKSAVAQAAEAFGGLDICINNASAISLTPTSKTEMKRFDLMFAVNVRATFMLSKECLPHLERSENPHILNISPPLDMQTKWFAPSVAYTMSKFGMSQCVLGMAGELKSKKIAVNALWPHSVIATAAISNVVAGNLAFPHCRKPEIMADAAAAILSKEAAEFTGQFCIDDVLLSSEGVSDFSIYRVDPSKPLWSDFFVPEGTPEIEPVVMMSGMSI
;
A
#
# COMPACT_ATOMS: atom_id res chain seq x y z
N MET A 1 -14.67 6.07 15.44
CA MET A 1 -14.33 5.72 14.06
C MET A 1 -15.40 6.21 13.12
N THR A 2 -15.03 6.82 11.99
CA THR A 2 -15.95 7.22 10.94
C THR A 2 -16.28 6.03 10.04
N SER A 3 -17.47 6.03 9.42
CA SER A 3 -17.87 4.96 8.50
C SER A 3 -17.16 5.11 7.16
N LEU A 4 -16.73 4.00 6.57
CA LEU A 4 -16.21 3.97 5.18
C LEU A 4 -17.35 3.85 4.14
N LYS A 5 -18.59 3.71 4.58
CA LYS A 5 -19.76 3.66 3.69
C LYS A 5 -19.88 4.93 2.86
N GLY A 6 -19.99 4.77 1.55
CA GLY A 6 -20.10 5.87 0.60
C GLY A 6 -18.80 6.64 0.34
N LYS A 7 -17.67 6.25 0.95
CA LYS A 7 -16.37 6.87 0.67
C LYS A 7 -15.89 6.52 -0.74
N ARG A 8 -15.17 7.45 -1.35
CA ARG A 8 -14.70 7.42 -2.74
C ARG A 8 -13.19 7.37 -2.72
N ALA A 9 -12.65 6.22 -3.13
CA ALA A 9 -11.22 5.95 -3.08
C ALA A 9 -10.60 5.84 -4.48
N ILE A 10 -9.33 6.24 -4.60
CA ILE A 10 -8.46 5.93 -5.72
C ILE A 10 -7.23 5.18 -5.22
N ILE A 11 -6.89 4.06 -5.86
CA ILE A 11 -5.80 3.16 -5.44
C ILE A 11 -4.85 2.89 -6.60
N SER A 12 -3.58 3.23 -6.45
CA SER A 12 -2.55 2.81 -7.41
C SER A 12 -2.11 1.37 -7.15
N GLY A 13 -1.91 0.59 -8.22
CA GLY A 13 -1.54 -0.83 -8.11
C GLY A 13 -2.67 -1.71 -7.57
N GLY A 14 -3.94 -1.37 -7.86
CA GLY A 14 -5.13 -2.06 -7.34
C GLY A 14 -5.52 -3.36 -8.05
N SER A 15 -4.76 -3.83 -9.04
CA SER A 15 -5.16 -5.02 -9.83
C SER A 15 -4.88 -6.36 -9.16
N ARG A 16 -4.14 -6.43 -8.05
CA ARG A 16 -3.78 -7.65 -7.32
C ARG A 16 -3.19 -7.36 -5.94
N GLY A 17 -2.96 -8.45 -5.16
CA GLY A 17 -2.24 -8.41 -3.89
C GLY A 17 -2.83 -7.41 -2.89
N ILE A 18 -1.98 -6.67 -2.20
CA ILE A 18 -2.37 -5.72 -1.15
C ILE A 18 -3.36 -4.67 -1.68
N GLY A 19 -3.10 -4.09 -2.86
CA GLY A 19 -3.98 -3.07 -3.45
C GLY A 19 -5.39 -3.59 -3.75
N LEU A 20 -5.51 -4.81 -4.28
CA LEU A 20 -6.81 -5.43 -4.51
C LEU A 20 -7.53 -5.78 -3.20
N ALA A 21 -6.81 -6.30 -2.21
CA ALA A 21 -7.39 -6.61 -0.90
C ALA A 21 -7.95 -5.34 -0.23
N MET A 22 -7.19 -4.23 -0.24
CA MET A 22 -7.68 -2.94 0.26
C MET A 22 -8.89 -2.43 -0.52
N ALA A 23 -8.89 -2.56 -1.84
CA ALA A 23 -10.02 -2.17 -2.67
C ALA A 23 -11.29 -2.97 -2.34
N LYS A 24 -11.18 -4.30 -2.20
CA LYS A 24 -12.28 -5.18 -1.79
C LYS A 24 -12.79 -4.85 -0.39
N ARG A 25 -11.89 -4.54 0.54
CA ARG A 25 -12.26 -4.19 1.92
C ARG A 25 -13.08 -2.90 2.00
N LEU A 26 -12.63 -1.87 1.26
CA LEU A 26 -13.38 -0.61 1.15
C LEU A 26 -14.74 -0.81 0.47
N ALA A 27 -14.78 -1.60 -0.59
CA ALA A 27 -15.99 -1.92 -1.33
C ALA A 27 -17.01 -2.69 -0.49
N ALA A 28 -16.56 -3.65 0.33
CA ALA A 28 -17.42 -4.43 1.23
C ALA A 28 -18.11 -3.55 2.29
N GLU A 29 -17.55 -2.39 2.62
CA GLU A 29 -18.21 -1.39 3.48
C GLU A 29 -19.10 -0.40 2.71
N GLY A 30 -19.28 -0.61 1.41
CA GLY A 30 -20.11 0.22 0.55
C GLY A 30 -19.39 1.44 -0.03
N GLY A 31 -18.07 1.41 -0.10
CA GLY A 31 -17.26 2.42 -0.78
C GLY A 31 -17.24 2.25 -2.30
N SER A 32 -16.85 3.31 -3.02
CA SER A 32 -16.56 3.30 -4.46
C SER A 32 -15.04 3.37 -4.65
N VAL A 33 -14.48 2.51 -5.52
CA VAL A 33 -13.02 2.40 -5.65
C VAL A 33 -12.59 2.47 -7.11
N ALA A 34 -11.84 3.51 -7.46
CA ALA A 34 -11.09 3.58 -8.71
C ALA A 34 -9.74 2.87 -8.53
N ILE A 35 -9.46 1.88 -9.37
CA ILE A 35 -8.20 1.15 -9.37
C ILE A 35 -7.35 1.53 -10.57
N LEU A 36 -6.09 1.90 -10.30
CA LEU A 36 -5.12 2.28 -11.32
C LEU A 36 -4.08 1.17 -11.49
N ALA A 37 -3.95 0.61 -12.68
CA ALA A 37 -2.91 -0.36 -13.01
C ALA A 37 -2.68 -0.43 -14.51
N LYS A 38 -1.52 -0.96 -14.93
CA LYS A 38 -1.18 -1.12 -16.35
C LYS A 38 -1.66 -2.43 -16.95
N THR A 39 -1.94 -3.44 -16.11
CA THR A 39 -2.24 -4.80 -16.58
C THR A 39 -3.68 -4.88 -17.02
N ALA A 40 -3.92 -4.63 -18.31
CA ALA A 40 -5.23 -4.77 -18.94
C ALA A 40 -5.46 -6.19 -19.51
N GLU A 41 -4.38 -6.83 -19.99
CA GLU A 41 -4.39 -8.17 -20.57
C GLU A 41 -3.80 -9.21 -19.62
N PRO A 42 -4.22 -10.48 -19.69
CA PRO A 42 -3.65 -11.57 -18.92
C PRO A 42 -2.13 -11.67 -19.11
N HIS A 43 -1.39 -11.88 -18.02
CA HIS A 43 0.06 -12.00 -18.04
C HIS A 43 0.49 -13.38 -17.53
N PRO A 44 1.42 -14.11 -18.20
CA PRO A 44 1.78 -15.50 -17.85
C PRO A 44 2.30 -15.69 -16.40
N LYS A 45 2.89 -14.65 -15.83
CA LYS A 45 3.54 -14.68 -14.50
C LYS A 45 2.80 -13.90 -13.42
N LEU A 46 1.73 -13.21 -13.78
CA LEU A 46 1.01 -12.34 -12.83
C LEU A 46 -0.48 -12.65 -12.90
N PRO A 47 -1.11 -13.00 -11.78
CA PRO A 47 -2.54 -13.30 -11.76
C PRO A 47 -3.38 -12.04 -11.99
N GLY A 48 -4.50 -12.21 -12.66
CA GLY A 48 -5.52 -11.19 -12.82
C GLY A 48 -5.13 -9.99 -13.70
N THR A 49 -6.14 -9.23 -14.05
CA THR A 49 -6.05 -7.96 -14.77
C THR A 49 -6.74 -6.88 -13.96
N ILE A 50 -6.70 -5.64 -14.42
CA ILE A 50 -7.47 -4.55 -13.81
C ILE A 50 -9.00 -4.80 -13.92
N TYR A 51 -9.44 -5.51 -14.94
CA TYR A 51 -10.85 -5.84 -15.15
C TYR A 51 -11.33 -6.96 -14.25
N THR A 52 -10.55 -8.06 -14.11
CA THR A 52 -10.89 -9.12 -13.15
C THR A 52 -10.88 -8.60 -11.71
N ALA A 53 -10.00 -7.64 -11.40
CA ALA A 53 -10.00 -6.98 -10.11
C ALA A 53 -11.27 -6.15 -9.87
N ALA A 54 -11.76 -5.45 -10.90
CA ALA A 54 -13.03 -4.72 -10.80
C ALA A 54 -14.21 -5.66 -10.54
N GLU A 55 -14.28 -6.79 -11.25
CA GLU A 55 -15.29 -7.84 -11.01
C GLU A 55 -15.27 -8.36 -9.57
N GLU A 56 -14.07 -8.62 -9.03
CA GLU A 56 -13.90 -9.06 -7.63
C GLU A 56 -14.34 -7.99 -6.61
N ILE A 57 -14.12 -6.71 -6.90
CA ILE A 57 -14.54 -5.59 -6.05
C ILE A 57 -16.07 -5.45 -6.09
N GLU A 58 -16.69 -5.58 -7.26
CA GLU A 58 -18.15 -5.52 -7.41
C GLU A 58 -18.84 -6.72 -6.75
N ALA A 59 -18.23 -7.91 -6.81
CA ALA A 59 -18.75 -9.11 -6.18
C ALA A 59 -18.88 -9.02 -4.65
N VAL A 60 -18.15 -8.12 -3.99
CA VAL A 60 -18.29 -7.87 -2.55
C VAL A 60 -19.23 -6.71 -2.21
N GLY A 61 -19.94 -6.17 -3.21
CA GLY A 61 -21.02 -5.20 -3.02
C GLY A 61 -20.64 -3.74 -3.18
N GLY A 62 -19.41 -3.44 -3.60
CA GLY A 62 -18.99 -2.07 -3.87
C GLY A 62 -19.13 -1.66 -5.34
N LYS A 63 -18.62 -0.47 -5.65
CA LYS A 63 -18.55 0.06 -7.02
C LYS A 63 -17.07 0.15 -7.44
N ALA A 64 -16.71 -0.50 -8.54
CA ALA A 64 -15.36 -0.44 -9.09
C ALA A 64 -15.28 0.45 -10.34
N LEU A 65 -14.16 1.13 -10.51
CA LEU A 65 -13.80 1.84 -11.73
C LEU A 65 -12.37 1.47 -12.14
N PRO A 66 -12.19 0.52 -13.07
CA PRO A 66 -10.86 0.18 -13.59
C PRO A 66 -10.38 1.24 -14.58
N ILE A 67 -9.21 1.87 -14.31
CA ILE A 67 -8.60 2.86 -15.20
C ILE A 67 -7.18 2.42 -15.53
N VAL A 68 -6.97 1.99 -16.78
CA VAL A 68 -5.64 1.59 -17.24
C VAL A 68 -4.70 2.79 -17.20
N THR A 69 -3.69 2.71 -16.32
CA THR A 69 -2.83 3.87 -16.01
C THR A 69 -1.40 3.41 -15.74
N ASP A 70 -0.43 4.00 -16.44
CA ASP A 70 0.96 3.99 -16.00
C ASP A 70 1.16 5.16 -15.04
N VAL A 71 1.34 4.84 -13.76
CA VAL A 71 1.52 5.87 -12.70
C VAL A 71 2.78 6.74 -12.87
N ARG A 72 3.67 6.41 -13.83
CA ARG A 72 4.83 7.22 -14.19
C ARG A 72 4.49 8.36 -15.15
N ASP A 73 3.38 8.23 -15.87
CA ASP A 73 2.91 9.20 -16.86
C ASP A 73 1.98 10.22 -16.19
N GLU A 74 2.40 11.47 -16.19
CA GLU A 74 1.68 12.56 -15.55
C GLU A 74 0.30 12.81 -16.17
N ASN A 75 0.19 12.72 -17.49
CA ASN A 75 -1.07 12.97 -18.17
C ASN A 75 -2.09 11.85 -17.91
N GLN A 76 -1.61 10.58 -17.86
CA GLN A 76 -2.46 9.46 -17.50
C GLN A 76 -2.94 9.57 -16.05
N VAL A 77 -2.09 9.96 -15.11
CA VAL A 77 -2.48 10.15 -13.70
C VAL A 77 -3.49 11.28 -13.57
N LYS A 78 -3.27 12.44 -14.20
CA LYS A 78 -4.24 13.55 -14.21
C LYS A 78 -5.59 13.12 -14.77
N SER A 79 -5.57 12.44 -15.92
CA SER A 79 -6.79 11.91 -16.55
C SER A 79 -7.51 10.91 -15.65
N ALA A 80 -6.78 10.00 -15.00
CA ALA A 80 -7.36 8.99 -14.13
C ALA A 80 -8.02 9.59 -12.88
N VAL A 81 -7.38 10.58 -12.26
CA VAL A 81 -7.96 11.30 -11.11
C VAL A 81 -9.24 12.04 -11.54
N ALA A 82 -9.22 12.73 -12.69
CA ALA A 82 -10.39 13.43 -13.21
C ALA A 82 -11.56 12.46 -13.49
N GLN A 83 -11.29 11.33 -14.17
CA GLN A 83 -12.29 10.30 -14.43
C GLN A 83 -12.89 9.72 -13.14
N ALA A 84 -12.05 9.41 -12.15
CA ALA A 84 -12.51 8.88 -10.87
C ALA A 84 -13.37 9.90 -10.11
N ALA A 85 -12.93 11.16 -10.07
CA ALA A 85 -13.66 12.22 -9.41
C ALA A 85 -15.00 12.53 -10.09
N GLU A 86 -15.07 12.51 -11.42
CA GLU A 86 -16.31 12.67 -12.18
C GLU A 86 -17.26 11.51 -11.92
N ALA A 87 -16.79 10.26 -12.04
CA ALA A 87 -17.61 9.07 -11.90
C ALA A 87 -18.20 8.90 -10.48
N PHE A 88 -17.51 9.38 -9.45
CA PHE A 88 -17.92 9.24 -8.06
C PHE A 88 -18.45 10.54 -7.42
N GLY A 89 -18.34 11.66 -8.12
CA GLY A 89 -18.71 12.98 -7.59
C GLY A 89 -17.69 13.54 -6.60
N GLY A 90 -16.43 13.14 -6.67
CA GLY A 90 -15.31 13.58 -5.83
C GLY A 90 -14.44 12.42 -5.33
N LEU A 91 -13.45 12.73 -4.49
CA LEU A 91 -12.57 11.73 -3.84
C LEU A 91 -12.40 12.07 -2.36
N ASP A 92 -12.37 11.03 -1.53
CA ASP A 92 -12.14 11.10 -0.09
C ASP A 92 -10.82 10.45 0.32
N ILE A 93 -10.36 9.47 -0.47
CA ILE A 93 -9.23 8.62 -0.12
C ILE A 93 -8.30 8.44 -1.34
N CYS A 94 -7.00 8.66 -1.12
CA CYS A 94 -5.93 8.37 -2.06
C CYS A 94 -4.98 7.32 -1.47
N ILE A 95 -4.83 6.14 -2.10
CA ILE A 95 -3.92 5.09 -1.64
C ILE A 95 -2.78 4.89 -2.64
N ASN A 96 -1.57 5.20 -2.21
CA ASN A 96 -0.33 4.97 -2.94
C ASN A 96 0.22 3.59 -2.59
N ASN A 97 -0.17 2.58 -3.38
CA ASN A 97 0.25 1.20 -3.20
C ASN A 97 1.12 0.68 -4.35
N ALA A 98 1.06 1.27 -5.55
CA ALA A 98 1.92 0.86 -6.66
C ALA A 98 3.40 0.90 -6.26
N SER A 99 4.14 -0.18 -6.52
CA SER A 99 5.55 -0.29 -6.18
C SER A 99 6.34 -1.08 -7.22
N ALA A 100 7.58 -0.68 -7.41
CA ALA A 100 8.60 -1.43 -8.13
C ALA A 100 9.69 -1.86 -7.14
N ILE A 101 10.17 -3.09 -7.29
CA ILE A 101 11.18 -3.70 -6.40
C ILE A 101 12.37 -4.25 -7.19
N SER A 102 13.57 -3.98 -6.70
CA SER A 102 14.81 -4.63 -7.13
C SER A 102 15.76 -4.69 -5.95
N LEU A 103 15.97 -5.89 -5.41
CA LEU A 103 16.82 -6.14 -4.24
C LEU A 103 18.25 -6.47 -4.69
N THR A 104 18.90 -5.51 -5.32
CA THR A 104 20.26 -5.67 -5.83
C THR A 104 21.24 -4.74 -5.09
N PRO A 105 22.48 -5.22 -4.80
CA PRO A 105 23.51 -4.35 -4.24
C PRO A 105 23.92 -3.27 -5.25
N THR A 106 24.52 -2.19 -4.78
CA THR A 106 24.89 -1.02 -5.57
C THR A 106 25.64 -1.38 -6.86
N SER A 107 26.59 -2.30 -6.79
CA SER A 107 27.41 -2.70 -7.95
C SER A 107 26.64 -3.49 -9.03
N LYS A 108 25.46 -4.02 -8.71
CA LYS A 108 24.61 -4.81 -9.64
C LYS A 108 23.32 -4.10 -10.00
N THR A 109 23.06 -2.92 -9.43
CA THR A 109 21.84 -2.16 -9.72
C THR A 109 21.98 -1.45 -11.07
N GLU A 110 21.25 -1.92 -12.07
CA GLU A 110 21.15 -1.24 -13.36
C GLU A 110 20.37 0.07 -13.22
N MET A 111 20.86 1.17 -13.83
CA MET A 111 20.21 2.48 -13.72
C MET A 111 18.75 2.48 -14.19
N LYS A 112 18.40 1.70 -15.20
CA LYS A 112 16.99 1.52 -15.61
C LYS A 112 16.10 0.97 -14.50
N ARG A 113 16.65 0.16 -13.57
CA ARG A 113 15.92 -0.35 -12.39
C ARG A 113 15.82 0.70 -11.30
N PHE A 114 16.92 1.45 -11.09
CA PHE A 114 16.93 2.61 -10.21
C PHE A 114 15.87 3.62 -10.63
N ASP A 115 15.89 4.05 -11.89
CA ASP A 115 14.94 5.01 -12.45
C ASP A 115 13.49 4.50 -12.33
N LEU A 116 13.26 3.22 -12.62
CA LEU A 116 11.93 2.61 -12.47
C LEU A 116 11.42 2.67 -11.04
N MET A 117 12.26 2.32 -10.04
CA MET A 117 11.88 2.37 -8.63
C MET A 117 11.55 3.79 -8.19
N PHE A 118 12.38 4.78 -8.56
CA PHE A 118 12.11 6.17 -8.20
C PHE A 118 10.88 6.74 -8.92
N ALA A 119 10.68 6.40 -10.19
CA ALA A 119 9.52 6.83 -10.95
C ALA A 119 8.20 6.27 -10.39
N VAL A 120 8.20 4.97 -9.99
CA VAL A 120 6.98 4.30 -9.49
C VAL A 120 6.77 4.58 -8.00
N ASN A 121 7.81 4.43 -7.17
CA ASN A 121 7.64 4.50 -5.72
C ASN A 121 7.57 5.96 -5.24
N VAL A 122 8.51 6.80 -5.65
CA VAL A 122 8.63 8.18 -5.13
C VAL A 122 7.78 9.15 -5.95
N ARG A 123 8.13 9.30 -7.24
CA ARG A 123 7.50 10.30 -8.09
C ARG A 123 6.00 10.08 -8.24
N ALA A 124 5.58 8.83 -8.46
CA ALA A 124 4.15 8.55 -8.62
C ALA A 124 3.36 8.74 -7.30
N THR A 125 3.93 8.40 -6.14
CA THR A 125 3.32 8.69 -4.83
C THR A 125 3.08 10.19 -4.66
N PHE A 126 4.10 11.01 -4.91
CA PHE A 126 3.96 12.47 -4.85
C PHE A 126 2.91 12.98 -5.85
N MET A 127 3.01 12.52 -7.09
CA MET A 127 2.16 12.98 -8.19
C MET A 127 0.69 12.63 -7.98
N LEU A 128 0.37 11.37 -7.66
CA LEU A 128 -1.01 10.96 -7.42
C LEU A 128 -1.62 11.69 -6.21
N SER A 129 -0.86 11.81 -5.14
CA SER A 129 -1.29 12.60 -3.96
C SER A 129 -1.61 14.04 -4.35
N LYS A 130 -0.68 14.72 -5.06
CA LYS A 130 -0.85 16.10 -5.54
C LYS A 130 -2.10 16.27 -6.40
N GLU A 131 -2.31 15.40 -7.37
CA GLU A 131 -3.47 15.50 -8.28
C GLU A 131 -4.81 15.24 -7.55
N CYS A 132 -4.80 14.46 -6.45
CA CYS A 132 -5.98 14.23 -5.63
C CYS A 132 -6.34 15.42 -4.70
N LEU A 133 -5.39 16.30 -4.36
CA LEU A 133 -5.60 17.37 -3.36
C LEU A 133 -6.85 18.23 -3.62
N PRO A 134 -7.14 18.71 -4.86
CA PRO A 134 -8.33 19.56 -5.09
C PRO A 134 -9.66 18.85 -4.76
N HIS A 135 -9.68 17.51 -4.78
CA HIS A 135 -10.85 16.72 -4.44
C HIS A 135 -10.88 16.41 -2.96
N LEU A 136 -9.74 16.04 -2.36
CA LEU A 136 -9.59 15.76 -0.93
C LEU A 136 -9.93 16.98 -0.06
N GLU A 137 -9.59 18.19 -0.49
CA GLU A 137 -9.94 19.45 0.20
C GLU A 137 -11.46 19.66 0.34
N ARG A 138 -12.28 18.97 -0.46
CA ARG A 138 -13.74 19.04 -0.41
C ARG A 138 -14.37 17.88 0.38
N SER A 139 -13.56 16.94 0.83
CA SER A 139 -14.01 15.80 1.63
C SER A 139 -14.14 16.20 3.10
N GLU A 140 -15.11 15.63 3.79
CA GLU A 140 -15.29 15.82 5.24
C GLU A 140 -14.22 15.09 6.07
N ASN A 141 -13.69 13.96 5.56
CA ASN A 141 -12.66 13.16 6.24
C ASN A 141 -11.66 12.63 5.20
N PRO A 142 -10.74 13.46 4.70
CA PRO A 142 -9.84 13.12 3.61
C PRO A 142 -8.58 12.41 4.09
N HIS A 143 -8.20 11.32 3.40
CA HIS A 143 -7.00 10.54 3.72
C HIS A 143 -6.11 10.31 2.51
N ILE A 144 -4.80 10.42 2.72
CA ILE A 144 -3.75 9.87 1.86
C ILE A 144 -3.07 8.75 2.66
N LEU A 145 -3.02 7.54 2.09
CA LEU A 145 -2.36 6.39 2.68
C LEU A 145 -1.26 5.88 1.75
N ASN A 146 -0.02 5.83 2.24
CA ASN A 146 1.12 5.29 1.51
C ASN A 146 1.48 3.91 2.06
N ILE A 147 1.64 2.93 1.18
CA ILE A 147 2.16 1.61 1.57
C ILE A 147 3.69 1.71 1.59
N SER A 148 4.18 2.23 2.71
CA SER A 148 5.60 2.56 2.91
C SER A 148 6.03 2.37 4.37
N PRO A 149 7.33 2.06 4.62
CA PRO A 149 7.80 1.68 5.95
C PRO A 149 7.98 2.87 6.89
N PRO A 150 8.08 2.63 8.20
CA PRO A 150 8.63 3.60 9.14
C PRO A 150 10.04 4.06 8.73
N LEU A 151 10.38 5.31 9.06
CA LEU A 151 11.69 5.89 8.77
C LEU A 151 12.72 5.45 9.83
N ASP A 152 13.32 4.29 9.64
CA ASP A 152 14.44 3.80 10.44
C ASP A 152 15.74 3.91 9.63
N MET A 153 16.60 4.86 10.00
CA MET A 153 17.82 5.21 9.24
C MET A 153 19.02 4.31 9.58
N GLN A 154 18.80 3.12 10.14
CA GLN A 154 19.89 2.18 10.45
C GLN A 154 20.49 1.59 9.17
N THR A 155 21.82 1.46 9.14
CA THR A 155 22.59 0.94 8.00
C THR A 155 22.09 -0.43 7.51
N LYS A 156 21.61 -1.28 8.41
CA LYS A 156 21.09 -2.62 8.07
C LYS A 156 19.99 -2.61 7.03
N TRP A 157 19.19 -1.53 6.95
CA TRP A 157 18.14 -1.40 5.95
C TRP A 157 18.65 -0.97 4.58
N PHE A 158 19.75 -0.21 4.55
CA PHE A 158 20.32 0.30 3.31
C PHE A 158 21.32 -0.66 2.67
N ALA A 159 22.15 -1.32 3.49
CA ALA A 159 23.28 -2.11 3.01
C ALA A 159 22.91 -3.21 1.99
N PRO A 160 21.79 -3.94 2.14
CA PRO A 160 21.44 -5.00 1.19
C PRO A 160 20.97 -4.47 -0.18
N SER A 161 20.28 -3.31 -0.21
CA SER A 161 19.66 -2.79 -1.43
C SER A 161 19.43 -1.28 -1.35
N VAL A 162 20.50 -0.50 -1.50
CA VAL A 162 20.49 0.96 -1.34
C VAL A 162 19.37 1.62 -2.17
N ALA A 163 19.28 1.31 -3.46
CA ALA A 163 18.31 1.94 -4.36
C ALA A 163 16.85 1.65 -3.98
N TYR A 164 16.54 0.41 -3.59
CA TYR A 164 15.18 0.06 -3.16
C TYR A 164 14.82 0.75 -1.85
N THR A 165 15.71 0.69 -0.86
CA THR A 165 15.50 1.36 0.44
C THR A 165 15.30 2.86 0.28
N MET A 166 16.15 3.54 -0.48
CA MET A 166 15.97 4.97 -0.80
C MET A 166 14.60 5.24 -1.42
N SER A 167 14.16 4.41 -2.35
CA SER A 167 12.86 4.61 -3.02
C SER A 167 11.67 4.39 -2.09
N LYS A 168 11.73 3.39 -1.21
CA LYS A 168 10.66 3.15 -0.21
C LYS A 168 10.64 4.23 0.86
N PHE A 169 11.80 4.66 1.33
CA PHE A 169 11.89 5.78 2.28
C PHE A 169 11.51 7.12 1.64
N GLY A 170 11.69 7.27 0.32
CA GLY A 170 11.16 8.42 -0.42
C GLY A 170 9.62 8.52 -0.37
N MET A 171 8.89 7.38 -0.40
CA MET A 171 7.45 7.36 -0.14
C MET A 171 7.13 7.78 1.29
N SER A 172 7.92 7.33 2.27
CA SER A 172 7.75 7.67 3.69
C SER A 172 8.07 9.14 3.96
N GLN A 173 9.06 9.71 3.25
CA GLN A 173 9.35 11.15 3.30
C GLN A 173 8.19 11.99 2.77
N CYS A 174 7.44 11.50 1.75
CA CYS A 174 6.19 12.14 1.33
C CYS A 174 5.16 12.15 2.46
N VAL A 175 5.03 11.08 3.25
CA VAL A 175 4.15 11.06 4.44
C VAL A 175 4.57 12.13 5.43
N LEU A 176 5.85 12.16 5.80
CA LEU A 176 6.38 13.09 6.80
C LEU A 176 6.15 14.55 6.38
N GLY A 177 6.49 14.87 5.12
CA GLY A 177 6.37 16.24 4.60
C GLY A 177 4.92 16.67 4.42
N MET A 178 4.11 15.85 3.72
CA MET A 178 2.72 16.18 3.41
C MET A 178 1.83 16.21 4.67
N ALA A 179 2.09 15.37 5.68
CA ALA A 179 1.34 15.41 6.93
C ALA A 179 1.48 16.78 7.63
N GLY A 180 2.69 17.35 7.61
CA GLY A 180 2.93 18.70 8.14
C GLY A 180 2.29 19.79 7.27
N GLU A 181 2.51 19.73 5.96
CA GLU A 181 2.00 20.71 4.98
C GLU A 181 0.47 20.78 4.97
N LEU A 182 -0.19 19.62 4.99
CA LEU A 182 -1.64 19.53 4.80
C LEU A 182 -2.44 19.57 6.12
N LYS A 183 -1.77 19.70 7.27
CA LYS A 183 -2.40 19.72 8.59
C LYS A 183 -3.48 20.81 8.71
N SER A 184 -3.22 22.01 8.22
CA SER A 184 -4.19 23.12 8.26
C SER A 184 -5.44 22.87 7.41
N LYS A 185 -5.33 21.99 6.40
CA LYS A 185 -6.43 21.54 5.54
C LYS A 185 -7.15 20.31 6.08
N LYS A 186 -6.73 19.79 7.23
CA LYS A 186 -7.27 18.60 7.88
C LYS A 186 -7.21 17.34 6.98
N ILE A 187 -6.23 17.26 6.08
CA ILE A 187 -6.00 16.08 5.24
C ILE A 187 -5.00 15.19 5.98
N ALA A 188 -5.43 13.98 6.34
CA ALA A 188 -4.55 12.99 6.94
C ALA A 188 -3.60 12.39 5.90
N VAL A 189 -2.32 12.26 6.26
CA VAL A 189 -1.33 11.54 5.46
C VAL A 189 -0.60 10.56 6.36
N ASN A 190 -0.77 9.27 6.10
CA ASN A 190 -0.22 8.21 6.93
C ASN A 190 0.49 7.14 6.09
N ALA A 191 1.34 6.36 6.74
CA ALA A 191 1.97 5.18 6.19
C ALA A 191 1.41 3.91 6.84
N LEU A 192 1.38 2.82 6.06
CA LEU A 192 1.10 1.48 6.55
C LEU A 192 2.15 0.52 6.00
N TRP A 193 2.70 -0.33 6.88
CA TRP A 193 3.70 -1.32 6.52
C TRP A 193 3.41 -2.67 7.18
N PRO A 194 3.66 -3.80 6.51
CA PRO A 194 3.44 -5.11 7.11
C PRO A 194 4.55 -5.47 8.11
N HIS A 195 4.18 -6.09 9.22
CA HIS A 195 5.12 -6.67 10.19
C HIS A 195 5.78 -7.93 9.64
N SER A 196 5.00 -8.75 8.98
CA SER A 196 5.48 -9.98 8.33
C SER A 196 5.26 -9.92 6.82
N VAL A 197 6.05 -10.69 6.07
CA VAL A 197 5.91 -10.79 4.61
C VAL A 197 4.47 -11.15 4.21
N ILE A 198 3.98 -10.51 3.15
CA ILE A 198 2.62 -10.70 2.65
C ILE A 198 2.63 -11.56 1.39
N ALA A 199 1.77 -12.57 1.33
CA ALA A 199 1.62 -13.50 0.22
C ALA A 199 1.16 -12.78 -1.06
N THR A 200 2.12 -12.30 -1.84
CA THR A 200 1.88 -11.54 -3.08
C THR A 200 2.79 -12.04 -4.21
N ALA A 201 2.47 -11.67 -5.44
CA ALA A 201 3.33 -11.94 -6.59
C ALA A 201 4.74 -11.32 -6.45
N ALA A 202 4.90 -10.26 -5.67
CA ALA A 202 6.21 -9.66 -5.40
C ALA A 202 7.09 -10.62 -4.58
N ILE A 203 6.55 -11.24 -3.55
CA ILE A 203 7.26 -12.24 -2.73
C ILE A 203 7.61 -13.46 -3.58
N SER A 204 6.65 -14.00 -4.34
CA SER A 204 6.87 -15.16 -5.20
C SER A 204 7.94 -14.92 -6.27
N ASN A 205 7.93 -13.75 -6.92
CA ASN A 205 8.77 -13.51 -8.10
C ASN A 205 10.14 -12.89 -7.77
N VAL A 206 10.30 -12.21 -6.63
CA VAL A 206 11.48 -11.37 -6.37
C VAL A 206 12.22 -11.76 -5.09
N VAL A 207 11.52 -12.14 -4.03
CA VAL A 207 12.14 -12.26 -2.71
C VAL A 207 12.63 -13.68 -2.42
N ALA A 208 11.73 -14.66 -2.36
CA ALA A 208 12.08 -16.01 -1.91
C ALA A 208 11.33 -17.14 -2.65
N GLY A 209 10.66 -16.83 -3.75
CA GLY A 209 9.88 -17.81 -4.49
C GLY A 209 8.70 -18.37 -3.68
N ASN A 210 8.17 -19.49 -4.13
CA ASN A 210 7.01 -20.13 -3.48
C ASN A 210 7.33 -20.70 -2.08
N LEU A 211 8.60 -20.83 -1.71
CA LEU A 211 9.02 -21.29 -0.39
C LEU A 211 8.66 -20.31 0.73
N ALA A 212 8.52 -19.02 0.41
CA ALA A 212 8.13 -18.00 1.39
C ALA A 212 6.64 -18.05 1.75
N PHE A 213 5.77 -18.53 0.85
CA PHE A 213 4.32 -18.45 1.02
C PHE A 213 3.80 -19.02 2.36
N PRO A 214 4.24 -20.20 2.83
CA PRO A 214 3.80 -20.72 4.11
C PRO A 214 4.13 -19.83 5.31
N HIS A 215 5.12 -18.95 5.15
CA HIS A 215 5.61 -18.03 6.18
C HIS A 215 5.02 -16.62 6.08
N CYS A 216 4.03 -16.44 5.19
CA CYS A 216 3.39 -15.16 4.93
C CYS A 216 2.08 -15.01 5.70
N ARG A 217 1.69 -13.76 5.86
CA ARG A 217 0.28 -13.39 6.09
C ARG A 217 -0.42 -13.11 4.75
N LYS A 218 -1.73 -13.25 4.76
CA LYS A 218 -2.59 -12.92 3.62
C LYS A 218 -2.72 -11.40 3.47
N PRO A 219 -2.95 -10.87 2.26
CA PRO A 219 -3.12 -9.43 2.02
C PRO A 219 -4.25 -8.78 2.83
N GLU A 220 -5.21 -9.57 3.33
CA GLU A 220 -6.36 -9.12 4.11
C GLU A 220 -5.96 -8.39 5.39
N ILE A 221 -4.84 -8.74 6.02
CA ILE A 221 -4.36 -8.01 7.21
C ILE A 221 -4.05 -6.54 6.88
N MET A 222 -3.41 -6.30 5.73
CA MET A 222 -3.13 -4.95 5.26
C MET A 222 -4.41 -4.20 4.89
N ALA A 223 -5.42 -4.91 4.39
CA ALA A 223 -6.70 -4.33 4.04
C ALA A 223 -7.49 -3.90 5.30
N ASP A 224 -7.52 -4.73 6.34
CA ASP A 224 -8.17 -4.40 7.60
C ASP A 224 -7.43 -3.27 8.34
N ALA A 225 -6.09 -3.29 8.36
CA ALA A 225 -5.29 -2.21 8.92
C ALA A 225 -5.50 -0.88 8.16
N ALA A 226 -5.57 -0.93 6.82
CA ALA A 226 -5.90 0.26 6.02
C ALA A 226 -7.30 0.78 6.36
N ALA A 227 -8.32 -0.09 6.47
CA ALA A 227 -9.67 0.30 6.86
C ALA A 227 -9.69 0.95 8.25
N ALA A 228 -8.94 0.42 9.22
CA ALA A 228 -8.80 1.00 10.55
C ALA A 228 -8.20 2.43 10.49
N ILE A 229 -7.13 2.65 9.71
CA ILE A 229 -6.54 3.99 9.51
C ILE A 229 -7.55 4.95 8.89
N LEU A 230 -8.19 4.53 7.80
CA LEU A 230 -9.10 5.37 7.01
C LEU A 230 -10.43 5.68 7.74
N SER A 231 -10.72 4.95 8.81
CA SER A 231 -11.86 5.20 9.71
C SER A 231 -11.54 6.17 10.86
N LYS A 232 -10.28 6.63 10.99
CA LYS A 232 -9.91 7.64 11.99
C LYS A 232 -10.36 9.03 11.55
N GLU A 233 -10.45 9.95 12.50
CA GLU A 233 -10.63 11.38 12.18
C GLU A 233 -9.35 11.93 11.55
N ALA A 234 -9.44 12.42 10.32
CA ALA A 234 -8.28 12.88 9.54
C ALA A 234 -7.53 14.04 10.22
N ALA A 235 -8.25 14.90 10.92
CA ALA A 235 -7.66 16.02 11.64
C ALA A 235 -6.80 15.60 12.84
N GLU A 236 -7.02 14.40 13.39
CA GLU A 236 -6.39 13.89 14.60
C GLU A 236 -5.35 12.82 14.32
N PHE A 237 -5.55 12.01 13.26
CA PHE A 237 -4.70 10.87 12.93
C PHE A 237 -3.95 11.11 11.62
N THR A 238 -2.82 11.82 11.72
CA THR A 238 -1.95 12.16 10.59
C THR A 238 -0.47 12.08 10.96
N GLY A 239 0.41 11.81 9.99
CA GLY A 239 1.85 11.67 10.19
C GLY A 239 2.27 10.35 10.85
N GLN A 240 1.36 9.36 10.90
CA GLN A 240 1.61 8.09 11.54
C GLN A 240 2.27 7.10 10.59
N PHE A 241 3.19 6.30 11.13
CA PHE A 241 3.82 5.16 10.47
C PHE A 241 3.35 3.89 11.17
N CYS A 242 2.28 3.29 10.64
CA CYS A 242 1.60 2.16 11.26
C CYS A 242 2.21 0.83 10.80
N ILE A 243 2.34 -0.11 11.72
CA ILE A 243 2.58 -1.53 11.44
C ILE A 243 1.23 -2.25 11.57
N ASP A 244 0.91 -3.10 10.61
CA ASP A 244 -0.43 -3.70 10.42
C ASP A 244 -0.99 -4.38 11.67
N ASP A 245 -0.28 -5.38 12.21
CA ASP A 245 -0.76 -6.15 13.36
C ASP A 245 -0.71 -5.34 14.68
N VAL A 246 0.28 -4.47 14.84
CA VAL A 246 0.36 -3.58 16.01
C VAL A 246 -0.84 -2.63 16.04
N LEU A 247 -1.18 -2.05 14.89
CA LEU A 247 -2.35 -1.19 14.76
C LEU A 247 -3.63 -1.99 15.07
N LEU A 248 -3.83 -3.13 14.40
CA LEU A 248 -5.03 -3.94 14.58
C LEU A 248 -5.18 -4.45 16.02
N SER A 249 -4.08 -4.83 16.68
CA SER A 249 -4.09 -5.19 18.10
C SER A 249 -4.56 -4.03 18.97
N SER A 250 -4.11 -2.81 18.70
CA SER A 250 -4.57 -1.61 19.42
C SER A 250 -6.06 -1.29 19.17
N GLU A 251 -6.62 -1.76 18.07
CA GLU A 251 -8.06 -1.67 17.73
C GLU A 251 -8.89 -2.85 18.28
N GLY A 252 -8.25 -3.75 19.06
CA GLY A 252 -8.94 -4.85 19.75
C GLY A 252 -8.94 -6.19 18.99
N VAL A 253 -8.23 -6.31 17.88
CA VAL A 253 -8.03 -7.61 17.23
C VAL A 253 -7.11 -8.47 18.08
N SER A 254 -7.55 -9.66 18.45
CA SER A 254 -6.82 -10.60 19.32
C SER A 254 -6.45 -11.92 18.60
N ASP A 255 -7.16 -12.30 17.55
CA ASP A 255 -6.86 -13.49 16.75
C ASP A 255 -6.32 -13.11 15.38
N PHE A 256 -5.03 -13.32 15.19
CA PHE A 256 -4.33 -13.08 13.93
C PHE A 256 -4.15 -14.35 13.09
N SER A 257 -4.56 -15.51 13.59
CA SER A 257 -4.43 -16.80 12.89
C SER A 257 -5.17 -16.82 11.55
N ILE A 258 -6.27 -16.09 11.44
CA ILE A 258 -7.08 -15.95 10.22
C ILE A 258 -6.29 -15.35 9.05
N TYR A 259 -5.26 -14.53 9.34
CA TYR A 259 -4.41 -13.90 8.34
C TYR A 259 -3.22 -14.78 7.90
N ARG A 260 -2.93 -15.89 8.60
CA ARG A 260 -1.79 -16.75 8.25
C ARG A 260 -2.11 -17.59 7.00
N VAL A 261 -1.13 -17.72 6.11
CA VAL A 261 -1.24 -18.64 4.96
C VAL A 261 -1.16 -20.08 5.47
N ASP A 262 -0.18 -20.37 6.33
CA ASP A 262 -0.03 -21.67 7.00
C ASP A 262 0.16 -21.44 8.51
N PRO A 263 -0.86 -21.70 9.37
CA PRO A 263 -0.74 -21.53 10.81
C PRO A 263 0.34 -22.40 11.48
N SER A 264 0.79 -23.47 10.84
CA SER A 264 1.81 -24.38 11.38
C SER A 264 3.25 -23.87 11.20
N LYS A 265 3.46 -22.84 10.38
CA LYS A 265 4.79 -22.30 10.06
C LYS A 265 5.05 -21.00 10.79
N PRO A 266 6.31 -20.71 11.21
CA PRO A 266 6.65 -19.40 11.75
C PRO A 266 6.50 -18.33 10.70
N LEU A 267 6.06 -17.13 11.09
CA LEU A 267 6.01 -15.97 10.22
C LEU A 267 7.43 -15.43 9.97
N TRP A 268 7.67 -14.94 8.75
CA TRP A 268 8.90 -14.21 8.44
C TRP A 268 8.67 -12.71 8.55
N SER A 269 9.59 -12.00 9.23
CA SER A 269 9.57 -10.54 9.32
C SER A 269 9.70 -9.91 7.94
N ASP A 270 8.97 -8.83 7.69
CA ASP A 270 9.20 -8.00 6.51
C ASP A 270 10.42 -7.09 6.72
N PHE A 271 10.87 -6.44 5.62
CA PHE A 271 11.92 -5.43 5.68
C PHE A 271 11.44 -4.20 6.45
N PHE A 272 12.38 -3.42 6.98
CA PHE A 272 12.14 -2.10 7.53
C PHE A 272 11.23 -2.06 8.79
N VAL A 273 11.01 -3.19 9.44
CA VAL A 273 10.33 -3.22 10.73
C VAL A 273 11.30 -2.73 11.80
N PRO A 274 11.03 -1.60 12.48
CA PRO A 274 11.98 -1.04 13.46
C PRO A 274 12.20 -1.97 14.65
N GLU A 275 13.40 -1.92 15.24
CA GLU A 275 13.66 -2.57 16.50
C GLU A 275 12.75 -2.02 17.60
N GLY A 276 12.26 -2.92 18.46
CA GLY A 276 11.32 -2.55 19.52
C GLY A 276 9.86 -2.43 19.06
N THR A 277 9.55 -2.74 17.77
CA THR A 277 8.15 -2.95 17.35
C THR A 277 7.50 -4.02 18.24
N PRO A 278 6.33 -3.76 18.85
CA PRO A 278 5.63 -4.75 19.67
C PRO A 278 5.39 -6.06 18.90
N GLU A 279 5.80 -7.17 19.47
CA GLU A 279 5.61 -8.50 18.88
C GLU A 279 4.20 -9.00 19.23
N ILE A 280 3.29 -8.96 18.27
CA ILE A 280 1.91 -9.44 18.41
C ILE A 280 1.85 -10.95 18.22
N GLU A 281 2.55 -11.46 17.21
CA GLU A 281 2.83 -12.88 17.00
C GLU A 281 4.32 -13.07 16.72
N PRO A 282 4.94 -14.21 17.13
CA PRO A 282 6.34 -14.46 16.85
C PRO A 282 6.67 -14.39 15.36
N VAL A 283 7.63 -13.54 15.02
CA VAL A 283 8.19 -13.43 13.68
C VAL A 283 9.68 -13.80 13.73
N VAL A 284 10.17 -14.45 12.70
CA VAL A 284 11.59 -14.81 12.57
C VAL A 284 12.20 -14.09 11.37
N MET A 285 13.46 -13.72 11.49
CA MET A 285 14.19 -13.14 10.36
C MET A 285 14.30 -14.19 9.23
N MET A 286 14.12 -13.76 8.00
CA MET A 286 14.23 -14.61 6.82
C MET A 286 15.63 -15.19 6.74
N SER A 287 15.77 -16.53 6.88
CA SER A 287 17.06 -17.21 6.78
C SER A 287 17.61 -17.06 5.35
N GLY A 288 18.82 -16.55 5.23
CA GLY A 288 19.50 -16.32 3.94
C GLY A 288 19.61 -14.86 3.50
N MET A 289 18.99 -13.92 4.20
CA MET A 289 19.36 -12.52 4.13
C MET A 289 20.39 -12.22 5.22
N SER A 290 21.66 -12.60 4.96
CA SER A 290 22.76 -12.03 5.75
C SER A 290 22.79 -10.53 5.49
N ILE A 291 22.48 -9.79 6.52
CA ILE A 291 22.67 -8.35 6.61
C ILE A 291 24.17 -8.04 6.60
#